data_646eeac0805b953d7f795500076f4985
#
_entry.id   646eeac0805b953d7f795500076f4985
#
_cell.length_a   1.000
_cell.length_b   1.000
_cell.length_c   1.000
_cell.angle_alpha   90.00
_cell.angle_beta   90.00
_cell.angle_gamma   90.00
#
_symmetry.space_group_name_H-M   'P 1'
#
loop_
_entity.id
_entity.type
_entity.pdbx_description
1 polymer ?
#
loop_
_entity_poly.entity_id
_entity_poly.type
_entity_poly.pdbx_seq_one_letter_code
_entity_poly.pdbx_strand_id
1 'polypeptide(L)'
;PLVTAEPVSQIRLGWVCCSSCLCAIGEMVFPFAPPSFPWGQRVCRRLLAVYDLPSWGRCELALSLLQERSAPYSLEDVVQAVRESHDRDFIRRVLAKECPICLSEFPHSKMQSLTSCQCSVCCGCFQQHFTIAVRDKHIRDMVCPVCWEPDINDPEHLNSYFSTLDIQLRECLEPEVYDLFHKKLTEQALIKDPKFLWCSHCSYGFIYDGDQLKVTCFQCRNSFCAQCKKPWESQHTGLSCEQYQSWKRENDPEYQRQGLAGYLRDNGITCPNCRFQYALSKGGCMHFCCSQCRYQFCSGCNNPFHTTCAVIQCSVTGLHAHHPRDCLFYLRDWEPGRLQALLQVKTHTPPGDAETAPQSPLGGLQTDSACGAQTQPGHAGLCEKHYKEYLVSLINGHSIDPAPLFNANELVLACRRYQVDDSRREMEEDVTYYSRLLEKMIDEVPLGDKVPRKK
;
A
#
# COMPACT_ATOMS: atom_id res chain seq x y z
N PRO A 1 -0.30 -63.66 11.10
CA PRO A 1 0.79 -63.41 12.00
C PRO A 1 1.21 -61.97 11.88
N LEU A 2 0.88 -61.26 12.92
CA LEU A 2 1.17 -59.87 13.16
C LEU A 2 2.66 -59.76 13.54
N VAL A 3 3.42 -58.94 12.82
CA VAL A 3 4.70 -58.40 13.27
C VAL A 3 4.46 -56.98 13.71
N THR A 4 4.40 -56.78 15.01
CA THR A 4 4.35 -55.49 15.67
C THR A 4 5.74 -54.89 15.63
N ALA A 5 5.87 -53.74 14.95
CA ALA A 5 7.03 -52.88 15.07
C ALA A 5 6.92 -52.07 16.38
N GLU A 6 7.83 -52.30 17.29
CA GLU A 6 7.96 -51.50 18.51
C GLU A 6 8.50 -50.08 18.19
N PRO A 7 8.07 -49.06 18.92
CA PRO A 7 8.36 -47.68 18.57
C PRO A 7 9.69 -47.19 19.17
N VAL A 8 10.32 -46.37 18.39
CA VAL A 8 11.53 -45.56 18.75
C VAL A 8 11.18 -44.55 19.85
N SER A 9 10.95 -44.99 21.07
CA SER A 9 10.59 -44.17 22.23
C SER A 9 11.70 -44.00 23.27
N GLN A 10 12.87 -44.56 23.06
CA GLN A 10 13.95 -44.49 24.05
C GLN A 10 14.97 -43.34 23.86
N ILE A 11 14.93 -42.64 22.75
CA ILE A 11 15.86 -41.51 22.51
C ILE A 11 15.33 -40.16 23.07
N ARG A 12 14.04 -40.05 23.40
CA ARG A 12 13.44 -38.82 23.95
C ARG A 12 13.61 -38.59 25.44
N LEU A 13 13.91 -39.63 26.21
CA LEU A 13 14.05 -39.50 27.67
C LEU A 13 15.38 -38.88 28.13
N GLY A 14 16.41 -38.90 27.27
CA GLY A 14 17.72 -38.25 27.57
C GLY A 14 17.71 -36.73 27.49
N TRP A 15 16.84 -36.17 26.66
CA TRP A 15 16.78 -34.71 26.42
C TRP A 15 15.85 -33.97 27.39
N VAL A 16 14.82 -34.63 27.90
CA VAL A 16 13.87 -34.02 28.84
C VAL A 16 14.52 -33.78 30.21
N CYS A 17 15.47 -34.62 30.63
CA CYS A 17 16.23 -34.38 31.85
C CYS A 17 17.25 -33.23 31.76
N CYS A 18 17.74 -32.90 30.52
CA CYS A 18 18.67 -31.80 30.33
C CYS A 18 17.97 -30.43 30.37
N SER A 19 16.77 -30.32 29.74
CA SER A 19 15.97 -29.09 29.72
C SER A 19 15.47 -28.68 31.13
N SER A 20 14.99 -29.63 31.92
CA SER A 20 14.53 -29.35 33.29
C SER A 20 15.68 -28.97 34.25
N CYS A 21 16.91 -29.46 33.99
CA CYS A 21 18.07 -29.03 34.76
C CYS A 21 18.60 -27.65 34.34
N LEU A 22 18.39 -27.22 33.10
CA LEU A 22 18.76 -25.88 32.61
C LEU A 22 17.72 -24.82 33.04
N CYS A 23 16.43 -25.13 33.01
CA CYS A 23 15.40 -24.27 33.60
C CYS A 23 15.63 -24.03 35.10
N ALA A 24 16.11 -25.03 35.83
CA ALA A 24 16.44 -24.85 37.27
C ALA A 24 17.62 -23.91 37.51
N ILE A 25 18.48 -23.66 36.52
CA ILE A 25 19.57 -22.65 36.62
C ILE A 25 19.05 -21.26 36.31
N GLY A 26 18.06 -21.11 35.40
CA GLY A 26 17.46 -19.83 35.04
C GLY A 26 16.40 -19.30 36.02
N GLU A 27 15.67 -20.19 36.72
CA GLU A 27 14.61 -19.81 37.66
C GLU A 27 15.07 -19.67 39.11
N MET A 28 16.28 -20.18 39.45
CA MET A 28 16.77 -20.01 40.82
C MET A 28 17.49 -18.65 40.97
N VAL A 29 16.70 -17.64 41.31
CA VAL A 29 17.18 -16.39 41.88
C VAL A 29 17.66 -16.66 43.29
N PHE A 30 18.92 -17.07 43.48
CA PHE A 30 19.53 -17.17 44.80
C PHE A 30 20.29 -15.91 45.16
N PRO A 31 20.03 -15.30 46.29
CA PRO A 31 20.85 -14.23 46.81
C PRO A 31 22.19 -14.80 47.31
N PHE A 32 23.27 -14.31 46.76
CA PHE A 32 24.61 -14.31 47.30
C PHE A 32 25.18 -15.62 47.92
N ALA A 33 25.60 -16.54 47.04
CA ALA A 33 26.61 -17.53 47.47
C ALA A 33 27.87 -17.38 46.57
N PRO A 34 29.07 -17.25 47.16
CA PRO A 34 30.31 -17.18 46.39
C PRO A 34 30.57 -18.50 45.70
N PRO A 35 31.36 -18.52 44.58
CA PRO A 35 31.64 -19.70 43.74
C PRO A 35 32.32 -20.84 44.49
N SER A 36 32.81 -20.62 45.68
CA SER A 36 33.40 -21.62 46.59
C SER A 36 32.38 -22.55 47.26
N PHE A 37 31.08 -22.32 47.12
CA PHE A 37 30.04 -23.17 47.72
C PHE A 37 29.87 -24.51 46.95
N PRO A 38 29.55 -25.64 47.61
CA PRO A 38 29.40 -26.94 46.96
C PRO A 38 28.44 -26.97 45.79
N TRP A 39 27.46 -26.07 45.75
CA TRP A 39 26.53 -25.90 44.67
C TRP A 39 27.19 -25.27 43.43
N GLY A 40 27.97 -24.21 43.56
CA GLY A 40 28.72 -23.58 42.46
C GLY A 40 29.71 -24.56 41.80
N GLN A 41 30.36 -25.40 42.61
CA GLN A 41 31.27 -26.45 42.08
C GLN A 41 30.54 -27.51 41.25
N ARG A 42 29.29 -27.89 41.60
CA ARG A 42 28.47 -28.84 40.81
C ARG A 42 28.06 -28.23 39.47
N VAL A 43 27.73 -26.96 39.46
CA VAL A 43 27.37 -26.25 38.23
C VAL A 43 28.56 -26.06 37.32
N CYS A 44 29.74 -25.68 37.86
CA CYS A 44 30.96 -25.59 37.08
C CYS A 44 31.38 -26.95 36.47
N ARG A 45 31.25 -28.05 37.21
CA ARG A 45 31.50 -29.40 36.65
C ARG A 45 30.56 -29.75 35.49
N ARG A 46 29.30 -29.35 35.57
CA ARG A 46 28.31 -29.53 34.49
C ARG A 46 28.63 -28.65 33.29
N LEU A 47 28.98 -27.38 33.49
CA LEU A 47 29.41 -26.48 32.43
C LEU A 47 30.64 -26.98 31.69
N LEU A 48 31.64 -27.54 32.42
CA LEU A 48 32.80 -28.18 31.82
C LEU A 48 32.42 -29.41 30.97
N ALA A 49 31.53 -30.26 31.50
CA ALA A 49 31.17 -31.53 30.85
C ALA A 49 30.22 -31.38 29.66
N VAL A 50 29.28 -30.41 29.74
CA VAL A 50 28.23 -30.24 28.72
C VAL A 50 28.66 -29.26 27.64
N TYR A 51 29.35 -28.18 28.02
CA TYR A 51 29.70 -27.10 27.09
C TYR A 51 31.19 -27.05 26.75
N ASP A 52 32.00 -28.03 27.22
CA ASP A 52 33.39 -28.19 26.90
C ASP A 52 34.21 -26.88 27.10
N LEU A 53 34.01 -26.22 28.24
CA LEU A 53 34.75 -25.01 28.57
C LEU A 53 36.24 -25.35 28.92
N PRO A 54 37.18 -24.55 28.42
CA PRO A 54 38.61 -24.95 28.49
C PRO A 54 39.27 -24.87 29.87
N SER A 55 38.60 -24.27 30.88
CA SER A 55 39.17 -24.15 32.21
C SER A 55 38.11 -23.89 33.30
N TRP A 56 38.44 -24.23 34.54
CA TRP A 56 37.60 -23.94 35.71
C TRP A 56 37.34 -22.43 35.90
N GLY A 57 38.38 -21.59 35.70
CA GLY A 57 38.23 -20.13 35.82
C GLY A 57 37.23 -19.53 34.82
N ARG A 58 37.10 -20.14 33.63
CA ARG A 58 36.08 -19.73 32.65
C ARG A 58 34.66 -20.11 33.10
N CYS A 59 34.51 -21.23 33.78
CA CYS A 59 33.21 -21.60 34.38
C CYS A 59 32.82 -20.65 35.52
N GLU A 60 33.76 -20.22 36.35
CA GLU A 60 33.54 -19.25 37.41
C GLU A 60 33.14 -17.87 36.85
N LEU A 61 33.85 -17.46 35.77
CA LEU A 61 33.52 -16.23 35.03
C LEU A 61 32.11 -16.29 34.42
N ALA A 62 31.74 -17.41 33.77
CA ALA A 62 30.41 -17.62 33.23
C ALA A 62 29.34 -17.54 34.33
N LEU A 63 29.52 -18.20 35.45
CA LEU A 63 28.60 -18.13 36.58
C LEU A 63 28.47 -16.72 37.13
N SER A 64 29.55 -16.00 37.25
CA SER A 64 29.55 -14.61 37.71
C SER A 64 28.76 -13.70 36.78
N LEU A 65 28.89 -13.86 35.46
CA LEU A 65 28.13 -13.10 34.46
C LEU A 65 26.63 -13.44 34.47
N LEU A 66 26.28 -14.72 34.60
CA LEU A 66 24.90 -15.17 34.71
C LEU A 66 24.15 -14.70 35.96
N GLN A 67 24.93 -14.36 37.02
CA GLN A 67 24.37 -13.83 38.28
C GLN A 67 24.20 -12.29 38.31
N GLU A 68 24.67 -11.61 37.26
CA GLU A 68 24.50 -10.15 37.17
C GLU A 68 23.03 -9.78 36.98
N ARG A 69 22.45 -9.07 37.92
CA ARG A 69 21.05 -8.66 37.95
C ARG A 69 20.73 -7.59 36.85
N SER A 70 21.73 -6.83 36.48
CA SER A 70 21.57 -5.71 35.53
C SER A 70 21.46 -6.12 34.06
N ALA A 71 21.93 -7.34 33.71
CA ALA A 71 21.90 -7.82 32.35
C ALA A 71 21.65 -9.34 32.33
N PRO A 72 20.43 -9.79 32.15
CA PRO A 72 20.08 -11.21 32.09
C PRO A 72 20.55 -11.81 30.75
N TYR A 73 21.82 -12.18 30.71
CA TYR A 73 22.40 -12.88 29.56
C TYR A 73 21.88 -14.31 29.47
N SER A 74 21.71 -14.86 28.28
CA SER A 74 21.41 -16.27 28.12
C SER A 74 22.64 -17.12 28.43
N LEU A 75 22.42 -18.36 28.85
CA LEU A 75 23.51 -19.30 29.16
C LEU A 75 24.39 -19.56 27.91
N GLU A 76 23.75 -19.71 26.77
CA GLU A 76 24.42 -19.98 25.49
C GLU A 76 25.34 -18.84 25.09
N ASP A 77 24.86 -17.59 25.16
CA ASP A 77 25.66 -16.41 24.81
C ASP A 77 26.86 -16.25 25.75
N VAL A 78 26.67 -16.44 27.05
CA VAL A 78 27.75 -16.35 28.05
C VAL A 78 28.79 -17.46 27.84
N VAL A 79 28.35 -18.68 27.60
CA VAL A 79 29.26 -19.82 27.36
C VAL A 79 30.08 -19.58 26.11
N GLN A 80 29.45 -19.11 25.02
CA GLN A 80 30.15 -18.81 23.77
C GLN A 80 31.20 -17.69 23.98
N ALA A 81 30.79 -16.59 24.60
CA ALA A 81 31.70 -15.46 24.83
C ALA A 81 32.87 -15.81 25.76
N VAL A 82 32.60 -16.61 26.82
CA VAL A 82 33.65 -17.10 27.75
C VAL A 82 34.59 -18.12 27.11
N ARG A 83 34.17 -18.86 26.08
CA ARG A 83 35.05 -19.70 25.27
C ARG A 83 36.10 -18.88 24.53
N GLU A 84 35.70 -17.74 24.00
CA GLU A 84 36.53 -16.90 23.13
C GLU A 84 37.51 -16.00 23.92
N SER A 85 37.09 -15.49 25.10
CA SER A 85 37.89 -14.57 25.91
C SER A 85 37.82 -14.89 27.39
N HIS A 86 38.83 -14.37 28.11
CA HIS A 86 38.91 -14.41 29.60
C HIS A 86 38.75 -13.01 30.21
N ASP A 87 38.71 -11.98 29.39
CA ASP A 87 38.57 -10.59 29.82
C ASP A 87 37.07 -10.29 30.00
N ARG A 88 36.67 -9.99 31.26
CA ARG A 88 35.29 -9.73 31.66
C ARG A 88 34.71 -8.51 30.98
N ASP A 89 35.48 -7.45 30.80
CA ASP A 89 34.99 -6.22 30.18
C ASP A 89 34.85 -6.36 28.67
N PHE A 90 35.71 -7.14 28.04
CA PHE A 90 35.59 -7.53 26.64
C PHE A 90 34.32 -8.38 26.44
N ILE A 91 34.11 -9.38 27.28
CA ILE A 91 32.94 -10.26 27.21
C ILE A 91 31.65 -9.46 27.35
N ARG A 92 31.57 -8.53 28.31
CA ARG A 92 30.39 -7.66 28.48
C ARG A 92 30.11 -6.84 27.23
N ARG A 93 31.13 -6.27 26.60
CA ARG A 93 30.97 -5.51 25.35
C ARG A 93 30.50 -6.40 24.17
N VAL A 94 30.96 -7.62 24.09
CA VAL A 94 30.55 -8.60 23.09
C VAL A 94 29.13 -9.08 23.34
N LEU A 95 28.73 -9.27 24.61
CA LEU A 95 27.40 -9.71 24.99
C LEU A 95 26.34 -8.60 24.92
N ALA A 96 26.77 -7.35 24.96
CA ALA A 96 25.88 -6.19 24.89
C ALA A 96 25.79 -5.64 23.48
N LYS A 97 24.56 -5.46 22.96
CA LYS A 97 24.27 -4.79 21.71
C LYS A 97 23.26 -3.67 21.96
N GLU A 98 23.58 -2.48 21.51
CA GLU A 98 22.67 -1.35 21.63
C GLU A 98 21.50 -1.48 20.64
N CYS A 99 20.29 -1.26 21.14
CA CYS A 99 19.09 -1.18 20.31
C CYS A 99 18.99 0.22 19.70
N PRO A 100 18.94 0.37 18.35
CA PRO A 100 18.89 1.68 17.70
C PRO A 100 17.59 2.44 17.92
N ILE A 101 16.57 1.82 18.53
CA ILE A 101 15.28 2.46 18.81
C ILE A 101 15.22 3.04 20.21
N CYS A 102 15.52 2.24 21.24
CA CYS A 102 15.45 2.68 22.63
C CYS A 102 16.81 3.07 23.23
N LEU A 103 17.90 2.91 22.49
CA LEU A 103 19.28 3.24 22.87
C LEU A 103 19.74 2.52 24.16
N SER A 104 19.12 1.39 24.47
CA SER A 104 19.47 0.56 25.63
C SER A 104 20.27 -0.65 25.16
N GLU A 105 21.16 -1.12 26.01
CA GLU A 105 22.00 -2.29 25.73
C GLU A 105 21.28 -3.59 26.13
N PHE A 106 21.30 -4.58 25.25
CA PHE A 106 20.72 -5.90 25.45
C PHE A 106 21.69 -7.01 25.08
N PRO A 107 21.60 -8.20 25.72
CA PRO A 107 22.32 -9.37 25.27
C PRO A 107 21.85 -9.78 23.87
N HIS A 108 22.73 -10.42 23.11
CA HIS A 108 22.44 -10.82 21.70
C HIS A 108 21.16 -11.67 21.58
N SER A 109 20.90 -12.53 22.58
CA SER A 109 19.68 -13.37 22.67
C SER A 109 18.39 -12.59 22.83
N LYS A 110 18.45 -11.31 23.26
CA LYS A 110 17.30 -10.41 23.37
C LYS A 110 17.16 -9.43 22.20
N MET A 111 17.98 -9.61 21.18
CA MET A 111 17.92 -8.85 19.93
C MET A 111 17.26 -9.67 18.84
N GLN A 112 16.34 -9.05 18.12
CA GLN A 112 15.62 -9.63 16.99
C GLN A 112 16.10 -8.98 15.70
N SER A 113 16.49 -9.79 14.72
CA SER A 113 16.86 -9.32 13.39
C SER A 113 15.77 -9.67 12.38
N LEU A 114 15.46 -8.73 11.48
CA LEU A 114 14.63 -8.99 10.32
C LEU A 114 15.46 -9.65 9.22
N THR A 115 14.88 -10.63 8.54
CA THR A 115 15.59 -11.38 7.48
C THR A 115 15.77 -10.58 6.19
N SER A 116 15.01 -9.51 6.00
CA SER A 116 15.14 -8.61 4.84
C SER A 116 16.30 -7.64 4.92
N CYS A 117 16.83 -7.41 6.12
CA CYS A 117 17.93 -6.48 6.35
C CYS A 117 18.81 -6.97 7.52
N GLN A 118 19.96 -6.36 7.67
CA GLN A 118 20.91 -6.70 8.77
C GLN A 118 20.63 -5.92 10.08
N CYS A 119 19.54 -5.14 10.11
CA CYS A 119 19.17 -4.38 11.30
C CYS A 119 18.68 -5.33 12.40
N SER A 120 19.13 -5.07 13.62
CA SER A 120 18.62 -5.77 14.79
C SER A 120 18.15 -4.78 15.86
N VAL A 121 17.02 -5.08 16.49
CA VAL A 121 16.38 -4.28 17.52
C VAL A 121 16.06 -5.16 18.71
N CYS A 122 15.91 -4.61 19.92
CA CYS A 122 15.51 -5.44 21.05
C CYS A 122 14.11 -6.02 20.87
N CYS A 123 13.85 -7.19 21.44
CA CYS A 123 12.56 -7.88 21.32
C CYS A 123 11.38 -7.00 21.73
N GLY A 124 11.52 -6.14 22.74
CA GLY A 124 10.48 -5.21 23.18
C GLY A 124 10.15 -4.15 22.12
N CYS A 125 11.15 -3.52 21.53
CA CYS A 125 10.95 -2.56 20.43
C CYS A 125 10.41 -3.24 19.18
N PHE A 126 10.85 -4.45 18.85
CA PHE A 126 10.33 -5.26 17.76
C PHE A 126 8.83 -5.53 17.94
N GLN A 127 8.44 -6.09 19.08
CA GLN A 127 7.05 -6.39 19.42
C GLN A 127 6.18 -5.13 19.38
N GLN A 128 6.61 -4.04 20.01
CA GLN A 128 5.87 -2.79 20.05
C GLN A 128 5.68 -2.19 18.65
N HIS A 129 6.74 -2.15 17.83
CA HIS A 129 6.66 -1.64 16.46
C HIS A 129 5.64 -2.40 15.64
N PHE A 130 5.72 -3.73 15.62
CA PHE A 130 4.81 -4.54 14.81
C PHE A 130 3.39 -4.60 15.38
N THR A 131 3.21 -4.51 16.72
CA THR A 131 1.87 -4.37 17.32
C THR A 131 1.18 -3.11 16.81
N ILE A 132 1.86 -1.96 16.82
CA ILE A 132 1.34 -0.69 16.32
C ILE A 132 1.13 -0.77 14.81
N ALA A 133 2.10 -1.31 14.06
CA ALA A 133 2.00 -1.45 12.62
C ALA A 133 0.80 -2.33 12.20
N VAL A 134 0.55 -3.44 12.89
CA VAL A 134 -0.60 -4.31 12.64
C VAL A 134 -1.92 -3.63 12.95
N ARG A 135 -2.01 -2.88 14.06
CA ARG A 135 -3.26 -2.21 14.46
C ARG A 135 -3.58 -1.01 13.58
N ASP A 136 -2.61 -0.12 13.39
CA ASP A 136 -2.87 1.24 12.92
C ASP A 136 -2.42 1.49 11.48
N LYS A 137 -1.52 0.64 10.95
CA LYS A 137 -0.95 0.81 9.60
C LYS A 137 -1.48 -0.21 8.61
N HIS A 138 -1.21 0.06 7.33
CA HIS A 138 -1.49 -0.89 6.26
C HIS A 138 -0.44 -2.01 6.25
N ILE A 139 -0.81 -3.20 5.71
CA ILE A 139 0.10 -4.35 5.60
C ILE A 139 1.41 -3.99 4.87
N ARG A 140 1.36 -3.07 3.89
CA ARG A 140 2.54 -2.60 3.14
C ARG A 140 3.45 -1.66 3.93
N ASP A 141 3.02 -1.17 5.07
CA ASP A 141 3.83 -0.31 5.94
C ASP A 141 4.53 -1.12 7.05
N MET A 142 4.42 -2.45 7.00
CA MET A 142 5.07 -3.38 7.94
C MET A 142 6.50 -3.67 7.48
N VAL A 143 7.35 -2.68 7.63
CA VAL A 143 8.76 -2.69 7.23
C VAL A 143 9.68 -2.56 8.44
N CYS A 144 10.98 -2.71 8.23
CA CYS A 144 11.97 -2.53 9.28
C CYS A 144 11.87 -1.13 9.90
N PRO A 145 11.82 -1.00 11.23
CA PRO A 145 11.74 0.31 11.90
C PRO A 145 13.01 1.16 11.79
N VAL A 146 14.12 0.58 11.32
CA VAL A 146 15.43 1.23 11.26
C VAL A 146 15.75 1.68 9.84
N CYS A 147 15.69 0.76 8.85
CA CYS A 147 16.09 1.05 7.47
C CYS A 147 14.90 1.16 6.49
N TRP A 148 13.68 0.88 6.93
CA TRP A 148 12.46 0.93 6.12
C TRP A 148 12.42 -0.09 4.96
N GLU A 149 13.32 -1.06 4.95
CA GLU A 149 13.29 -2.18 4.01
C GLU A 149 12.31 -3.29 4.46
N PRO A 150 11.81 -4.11 3.51
CA PRO A 150 12.07 -4.12 2.08
C PRO A 150 11.21 -3.11 1.31
N ASP A 151 11.60 -2.81 0.04
CA ASP A 151 10.68 -2.12 -0.88
C ASP A 151 9.52 -3.06 -1.25
N ILE A 152 8.37 -2.80 -0.66
CA ILE A 152 7.15 -3.63 -0.78
C ILE A 152 6.46 -3.47 -2.15
N ASN A 153 7.01 -2.67 -3.03
CA ASN A 153 6.47 -2.52 -4.39
C ASN A 153 6.89 -3.66 -5.33
N ASP A 154 7.91 -4.44 -4.96
CA ASP A 154 8.32 -5.63 -5.70
C ASP A 154 7.50 -6.87 -5.26
N PRO A 155 6.65 -7.46 -6.15
CA PRO A 155 5.80 -8.60 -5.80
C PRO A 155 6.57 -9.88 -5.44
N GLU A 156 7.78 -10.09 -5.99
CA GLU A 156 8.56 -11.30 -5.75
C GLU A 156 9.16 -11.28 -4.34
N HIS A 157 9.71 -10.15 -3.93
CA HIS A 157 10.26 -9.98 -2.58
C HIS A 157 9.17 -9.92 -1.51
N LEU A 158 7.97 -9.43 -1.85
CA LEU A 158 6.85 -9.29 -0.92
C LEU A 158 6.44 -10.62 -0.27
N ASN A 159 6.27 -11.67 -1.07
CA ASN A 159 5.81 -12.96 -0.57
C ASN A 159 6.84 -13.62 0.35
N SER A 160 8.12 -13.57 -0.02
CA SER A 160 9.22 -14.11 0.78
C SER A 160 9.34 -13.37 2.12
N TYR A 161 9.28 -12.04 2.09
CA TYR A 161 9.34 -11.22 3.29
C TYR A 161 8.22 -11.54 4.28
N PHE A 162 6.96 -11.55 3.81
CA PHE A 162 5.83 -11.82 4.70
C PHE A 162 5.80 -13.24 5.22
N SER A 163 6.27 -14.22 4.45
CA SER A 163 6.38 -15.61 4.94
C SER A 163 7.37 -15.72 6.11
N THR A 164 8.47 -14.99 6.05
CA THR A 164 9.46 -14.99 7.13
C THR A 164 9.00 -14.15 8.32
N LEU A 165 8.41 -12.98 8.05
CA LEU A 165 7.84 -12.12 9.08
C LEU A 165 6.71 -12.82 9.85
N ASP A 166 5.89 -13.63 9.19
CA ASP A 166 4.83 -14.42 9.80
C ASP A 166 5.36 -15.32 10.93
N ILE A 167 6.47 -16.02 10.70
CA ILE A 167 7.09 -16.88 11.71
C ILE A 167 7.53 -16.06 12.92
N GLN A 168 8.15 -14.90 12.69
CA GLN A 168 8.65 -14.02 13.76
C GLN A 168 7.49 -13.40 14.56
N LEU A 169 6.42 -12.95 13.88
CA LEU A 169 5.28 -12.31 14.52
C LEU A 169 4.42 -13.30 15.32
N ARG A 170 4.34 -14.56 14.89
CA ARG A 170 3.65 -15.62 15.62
C ARG A 170 4.22 -15.84 17.02
N GLU A 171 5.52 -15.69 17.17
CA GLU A 171 6.22 -15.93 18.43
C GLU A 171 6.18 -14.70 19.35
N CYS A 172 6.00 -13.49 18.80
CA CYS A 172 6.16 -12.27 19.60
C CYS A 172 4.87 -11.44 19.80
N LEU A 173 3.83 -11.62 18.96
CA LEU A 173 2.60 -10.85 19.08
C LEU A 173 1.55 -11.58 19.94
N GLU A 174 0.68 -10.78 20.56
CA GLU A 174 -0.53 -11.29 21.19
C GLU A 174 -1.45 -11.95 20.13
N PRO A 175 -2.15 -13.06 20.48
CA PRO A 175 -2.95 -13.82 19.51
C PRO A 175 -3.94 -12.98 18.70
N GLU A 176 -4.63 -12.03 19.34
CA GLU A 176 -5.60 -11.14 18.68
C GLU A 176 -4.94 -10.23 17.63
N VAL A 177 -3.72 -9.75 17.90
CA VAL A 177 -2.97 -8.89 16.99
C VAL A 177 -2.42 -9.73 15.83
N TYR A 178 -1.97 -10.94 16.12
CA TYR A 178 -1.50 -11.88 15.11
C TYR A 178 -2.63 -12.30 14.15
N ASP A 179 -3.83 -12.59 14.66
CA ASP A 179 -5.02 -12.87 13.83
C ASP A 179 -5.37 -11.68 12.91
N LEU A 180 -5.25 -10.45 13.41
CA LEU A 180 -5.47 -9.26 12.60
C LEU A 180 -4.41 -9.13 11.50
N PHE A 181 -3.15 -9.47 11.78
CA PHE A 181 -2.08 -9.53 10.76
C PHE A 181 -2.42 -10.53 9.66
N HIS A 182 -2.80 -11.75 10.03
CA HIS A 182 -3.20 -12.80 9.09
C HIS A 182 -4.38 -12.39 8.22
N LYS A 183 -5.39 -11.74 8.82
CA LYS A 183 -6.54 -11.19 8.08
C LYS A 183 -6.09 -10.18 7.03
N LYS A 184 -5.25 -9.21 7.42
CA LYS A 184 -4.72 -8.19 6.48
C LYS A 184 -3.87 -8.79 5.36
N LEU A 185 -3.07 -9.81 5.67
CA LEU A 185 -2.26 -10.53 4.68
C LEU A 185 -3.14 -11.29 3.68
N THR A 186 -4.18 -11.97 4.17
CA THR A 186 -5.15 -12.69 3.34
C THR A 186 -5.91 -11.72 2.42
N GLU A 187 -6.40 -10.60 2.93
CA GLU A 187 -7.05 -9.56 2.12
C GLU A 187 -6.13 -9.04 1.02
N GLN A 188 -4.85 -8.83 1.31
CA GLN A 188 -3.86 -8.40 0.32
C GLN A 188 -3.64 -9.43 -0.79
N ALA A 189 -3.67 -10.71 -0.47
CA ALA A 189 -3.56 -11.79 -1.45
C ALA A 189 -4.84 -11.89 -2.32
N LEU A 190 -6.00 -11.80 -1.69
CA LEU A 190 -7.30 -11.91 -2.35
C LEU A 190 -7.61 -10.74 -3.29
N ILE A 191 -7.07 -9.55 -3.06
CA ILE A 191 -7.25 -8.37 -3.93
C ILE A 191 -6.85 -8.65 -5.39
N LYS A 192 -5.91 -9.56 -5.62
CA LYS A 192 -5.46 -9.96 -6.96
C LYS A 192 -6.49 -10.83 -7.71
N ASP A 193 -7.42 -11.44 -7.00
CA ASP A 193 -8.45 -12.27 -7.60
C ASP A 193 -9.47 -11.41 -8.38
N PRO A 194 -9.80 -11.73 -9.65
CA PRO A 194 -10.80 -11.01 -10.42
C PRO A 194 -12.19 -11.04 -9.79
N LYS A 195 -12.51 -12.06 -8.99
CA LYS A 195 -13.79 -12.24 -8.30
C LYS A 195 -13.83 -11.53 -6.94
N PHE A 196 -12.77 -10.87 -6.53
CA PHE A 196 -12.71 -10.14 -5.28
C PHE A 196 -13.56 -8.86 -5.34
N LEU A 197 -14.42 -8.67 -4.34
CA LEU A 197 -15.31 -7.52 -4.20
C LEU A 197 -15.17 -6.85 -2.84
N TRP A 198 -15.23 -5.52 -2.86
CA TRP A 198 -15.42 -4.72 -1.65
C TRP A 198 -16.91 -4.42 -1.44
N CYS A 199 -17.40 -4.60 -0.22
CA CYS A 199 -18.72 -4.11 0.15
C CYS A 199 -18.73 -2.58 0.12
N SER A 200 -19.68 -1.97 -0.60
CA SER A 200 -19.84 -0.52 -0.70
C SER A 200 -20.32 0.15 0.60
N HIS A 201 -20.83 -0.63 1.57
CA HIS A 201 -21.34 -0.11 2.84
C HIS A 201 -20.35 -0.18 3.99
N CYS A 202 -19.64 -1.32 4.16
CA CYS A 202 -18.76 -1.54 5.31
C CYS A 202 -17.30 -1.80 4.92
N SER A 203 -16.96 -1.71 3.63
CA SER A 203 -15.61 -1.93 3.09
C SER A 203 -15.03 -3.32 3.41
N TYR A 204 -15.86 -4.30 3.73
CA TYR A 204 -15.43 -5.69 3.92
C TYR A 204 -15.12 -6.32 2.55
N GLY A 205 -13.94 -6.94 2.43
CA GLY A 205 -13.49 -7.61 1.20
C GLY A 205 -13.81 -9.12 1.23
N PHE A 206 -14.30 -9.66 0.11
CA PHE A 206 -14.59 -11.09 -0.03
C PHE A 206 -14.58 -11.54 -1.50
N ILE A 207 -14.43 -12.85 -1.72
CA ILE A 207 -14.57 -13.46 -3.05
C ILE A 207 -16.05 -13.71 -3.32
N TYR A 208 -16.50 -13.37 -4.52
CA TYR A 208 -17.85 -13.62 -4.99
C TYR A 208 -17.84 -14.43 -6.29
N ASP A 209 -18.25 -15.69 -6.19
CA ASP A 209 -18.29 -16.63 -7.32
C ASP A 209 -19.63 -16.68 -8.04
N GLY A 210 -20.63 -15.91 -7.58
CA GLY A 210 -21.97 -15.89 -8.18
C GLY A 210 -22.03 -15.04 -9.44
N ASP A 211 -22.97 -15.39 -10.34
CA ASP A 211 -23.24 -14.67 -11.59
C ASP A 211 -24.28 -13.55 -11.44
N GLN A 212 -24.91 -13.44 -10.27
CA GLN A 212 -25.95 -12.44 -10.04
C GLN A 212 -25.35 -11.04 -9.80
N LEU A 213 -25.97 -10.02 -10.37
CA LEU A 213 -25.60 -8.63 -10.11
C LEU A 213 -25.82 -8.19 -8.66
N LYS A 214 -26.87 -8.76 -8.01
CA LYS A 214 -27.17 -8.49 -6.60
C LYS A 214 -26.28 -9.31 -5.69
N VAL A 215 -25.47 -8.63 -4.91
CA VAL A 215 -24.58 -9.24 -3.89
C VAL A 215 -24.96 -8.75 -2.51
N THR A 216 -25.11 -9.67 -1.57
CA THR A 216 -25.38 -9.34 -0.16
C THR A 216 -24.11 -9.56 0.66
N CYS A 217 -23.63 -8.53 1.34
CA CYS A 217 -22.46 -8.61 2.18
C CYS A 217 -22.72 -9.52 3.39
N PHE A 218 -21.81 -10.44 3.67
CA PHE A 218 -21.89 -11.34 4.83
C PHE A 218 -21.74 -10.61 6.16
N GLN A 219 -20.94 -9.52 6.17
CA GLN A 219 -20.62 -8.77 7.38
C GLN A 219 -21.77 -7.82 7.80
N CYS A 220 -22.20 -6.94 6.91
CA CYS A 220 -23.22 -5.92 7.23
C CYS A 220 -24.63 -6.24 6.73
N ARG A 221 -24.81 -7.34 6.00
CA ARG A 221 -26.08 -7.81 5.42
C ARG A 221 -26.71 -6.86 4.37
N ASN A 222 -26.05 -5.76 4.04
CA ASN A 222 -26.52 -4.86 2.99
C ASN A 222 -26.23 -5.44 1.60
N SER A 223 -27.14 -5.12 0.65
CA SER A 223 -26.99 -5.57 -0.74
C SER A 223 -26.50 -4.44 -1.63
N PHE A 224 -25.68 -4.79 -2.62
CA PHE A 224 -25.14 -3.87 -3.62
C PHE A 224 -24.96 -4.59 -4.96
N CYS A 225 -24.73 -3.82 -6.04
CA CYS A 225 -24.46 -4.39 -7.35
C CYS A 225 -23.00 -4.81 -7.49
N ALA A 226 -22.73 -6.05 -7.94
CA ALA A 226 -21.38 -6.56 -8.19
C ALA A 226 -20.61 -5.73 -9.24
N GLN A 227 -21.29 -5.16 -10.22
CA GLN A 227 -20.71 -4.44 -11.34
C GLN A 227 -20.55 -2.94 -11.07
N CYS A 228 -21.66 -2.21 -10.80
CA CYS A 228 -21.62 -0.76 -10.60
C CYS A 228 -21.30 -0.33 -9.15
N LYS A 229 -21.22 -1.27 -8.21
CA LYS A 229 -20.89 -1.07 -6.78
C LYS A 229 -21.90 -0.18 -6.02
N LYS A 230 -22.98 0.24 -6.63
CA LYS A 230 -24.01 1.06 -5.98
C LYS A 230 -24.89 0.21 -5.07
N PRO A 231 -25.50 0.78 -4.01
CA PRO A 231 -26.50 0.11 -3.21
C PRO A 231 -27.59 -0.51 -4.10
N TRP A 232 -28.04 -1.72 -3.74
CA TRP A 232 -29.05 -2.40 -4.54
C TRP A 232 -30.42 -1.78 -4.33
N GLU A 233 -31.03 -1.34 -5.41
CA GLU A 233 -32.41 -0.89 -5.46
C GLU A 233 -33.25 -1.87 -6.30
N SER A 234 -34.56 -2.00 -5.98
CA SER A 234 -35.46 -2.93 -6.68
C SER A 234 -35.56 -2.64 -8.19
N GLN A 235 -35.43 -1.38 -8.57
CA GLN A 235 -35.47 -0.89 -9.93
C GLN A 235 -34.28 -1.34 -10.78
N HIS A 236 -33.17 -1.77 -10.14
CA HIS A 236 -32.04 -2.35 -10.84
C HIS A 236 -32.28 -3.80 -11.30
N THR A 237 -33.33 -4.44 -10.80
CA THR A 237 -33.65 -5.82 -11.15
C THR A 237 -34.06 -5.94 -12.62
N GLY A 238 -33.33 -6.73 -13.40
CA GLY A 238 -33.58 -6.96 -14.82
C GLY A 238 -33.02 -5.86 -15.76
N LEU A 239 -32.37 -4.83 -15.22
CA LEU A 239 -31.72 -3.77 -16.01
C LEU A 239 -30.19 -3.93 -15.98
N SER A 240 -29.52 -3.55 -17.08
CA SER A 240 -28.08 -3.35 -17.04
C SER A 240 -27.72 -2.16 -16.14
N CYS A 241 -26.46 -2.09 -15.69
CA CYS A 241 -26.01 -0.96 -14.87
C CYS A 241 -26.19 0.39 -15.58
N GLU A 242 -26.02 0.44 -16.89
CA GLU A 242 -26.19 1.65 -17.71
C GLU A 242 -27.66 2.04 -17.80
N GLN A 243 -28.54 1.07 -18.09
CA GLN A 243 -29.98 1.28 -18.14
C GLN A 243 -30.55 1.75 -16.80
N TYR A 244 -30.09 1.15 -15.70
CA TYR A 244 -30.46 1.58 -14.35
C TYR A 244 -29.99 3.01 -14.05
N GLN A 245 -28.77 3.38 -14.45
CA GLN A 245 -28.27 4.74 -14.27
C GLN A 245 -29.05 5.77 -15.12
N SER A 246 -29.43 5.41 -16.34
CA SER A 246 -30.31 6.26 -17.17
C SER A 246 -31.69 6.43 -16.54
N TRP A 247 -32.29 5.32 -16.13
CA TRP A 247 -33.56 5.35 -15.41
C TRP A 247 -33.50 6.25 -14.16
N LYS A 248 -32.43 6.13 -13.36
CA LYS A 248 -32.26 6.93 -12.15
C LYS A 248 -32.12 8.43 -12.45
N ARG A 249 -31.43 8.80 -13.52
CA ARG A 249 -31.31 10.19 -13.97
C ARG A 249 -32.69 10.78 -14.37
N GLU A 250 -33.54 9.97 -14.97
CA GLU A 250 -34.84 10.41 -15.50
C GLU A 250 -35.92 10.40 -14.43
N ASN A 251 -35.89 9.49 -13.45
CA ASN A 251 -37.01 9.19 -12.58
C ASN A 251 -36.74 9.43 -11.09
N ASP A 252 -35.49 9.63 -10.64
CA ASP A 252 -35.17 9.86 -9.23
C ASP A 252 -35.11 11.37 -8.93
N PRO A 253 -36.08 11.95 -8.22
CA PRO A 253 -36.10 13.38 -7.91
C PRO A 253 -34.93 13.84 -7.05
N GLU A 254 -34.40 12.96 -6.19
CA GLU A 254 -33.23 13.26 -5.37
C GLU A 254 -31.97 13.31 -6.22
N TYR A 255 -31.81 12.36 -7.15
CA TYR A 255 -30.72 12.35 -8.10
C TYR A 255 -30.75 13.59 -9.02
N GLN A 256 -31.94 13.98 -9.49
CA GLN A 256 -32.17 15.18 -10.32
C GLN A 256 -31.82 16.46 -9.55
N ARG A 257 -32.20 16.56 -8.25
CA ARG A 257 -31.82 17.69 -7.39
C ARG A 257 -30.34 17.83 -7.19
N GLN A 258 -29.62 16.72 -7.13
CA GLN A 258 -28.13 16.73 -6.98
C GLN A 258 -27.43 17.12 -8.28
N GLY A 259 -28.09 17.01 -9.43
CA GLY A 259 -27.58 17.44 -10.73
C GLY A 259 -26.14 16.93 -11.01
N LEU A 260 -25.28 17.81 -11.52
CA LEU A 260 -23.89 17.48 -11.85
C LEU A 260 -23.04 17.13 -10.61
N ALA A 261 -23.34 17.65 -9.44
CA ALA A 261 -22.63 17.28 -8.21
C ALA A 261 -22.89 15.82 -7.82
N GLY A 262 -24.09 15.32 -8.05
CA GLY A 262 -24.42 13.89 -7.91
C GLY A 262 -23.65 13.03 -8.92
N TYR A 263 -23.60 13.46 -10.18
CA TYR A 263 -22.85 12.78 -11.22
C TYR A 263 -21.35 12.65 -10.87
N LEU A 264 -20.70 13.72 -10.41
CA LEU A 264 -19.28 13.72 -10.04
C LEU A 264 -18.99 12.80 -8.85
N ARG A 265 -19.91 12.74 -7.87
CA ARG A 265 -19.80 11.84 -6.72
C ARG A 265 -19.95 10.38 -7.14
N ASP A 266 -20.87 10.08 -8.02
CA ASP A 266 -21.14 8.73 -8.50
C ASP A 266 -20.06 8.18 -9.43
N ASN A 267 -19.35 9.05 -10.15
CA ASN A 267 -18.22 8.73 -10.99
C ASN A 267 -16.88 9.02 -10.29
N GLY A 268 -16.82 8.81 -8.99
CA GLY A 268 -15.68 9.07 -8.15
C GLY A 268 -14.40 8.29 -8.51
N ILE A 269 -13.42 8.35 -7.63
CA ILE A 269 -12.11 7.75 -7.85
C ILE A 269 -12.20 6.24 -7.58
N THR A 270 -11.85 5.41 -8.56
CA THR A 270 -11.73 3.94 -8.40
C THR A 270 -10.26 3.53 -8.42
N CYS A 271 -9.83 2.81 -7.40
CA CYS A 271 -8.47 2.29 -7.36
C CYS A 271 -8.25 1.23 -8.43
N PRO A 272 -7.27 1.40 -9.35
CA PRO A 272 -7.04 0.43 -10.42
C PRO A 272 -6.44 -0.90 -9.94
N ASN A 273 -5.88 -0.93 -8.72
CA ASN A 273 -5.29 -2.14 -8.14
C ASN A 273 -6.32 -2.99 -7.40
N CYS A 274 -7.00 -2.43 -6.39
CA CYS A 274 -7.95 -3.18 -5.56
C CYS A 274 -9.42 -2.91 -5.92
N ARG A 275 -9.70 -2.05 -6.88
CA ARG A 275 -11.05 -1.72 -7.37
C ARG A 275 -11.96 -1.09 -6.30
N PHE A 276 -11.41 -0.66 -5.16
CA PHE A 276 -12.17 0.08 -4.16
C PHE A 276 -12.60 1.43 -4.74
N GLN A 277 -13.86 1.79 -4.55
CA GLN A 277 -14.45 3.02 -5.07
C GLN A 277 -14.58 4.07 -3.97
N TYR A 278 -14.12 5.28 -4.25
CA TYR A 278 -14.21 6.44 -3.38
C TYR A 278 -15.25 7.41 -3.95
N ALA A 279 -16.23 7.82 -3.14
CA ALA A 279 -17.21 8.84 -3.51
C ALA A 279 -16.59 10.24 -3.39
N LEU A 280 -15.51 10.50 -4.13
CA LEU A 280 -14.77 11.76 -4.12
C LEU A 280 -14.63 12.30 -5.54
N SER A 281 -14.71 13.63 -5.68
CA SER A 281 -14.42 14.29 -6.95
C SER A 281 -12.94 14.20 -7.30
N LYS A 282 -12.64 14.16 -8.61
CA LYS A 282 -11.25 14.07 -9.12
C LYS A 282 -10.53 15.42 -9.13
N GLY A 283 -11.24 16.52 -8.95
CA GLY A 283 -10.73 17.89 -9.06
C GLY A 283 -9.72 18.30 -7.98
N GLY A 284 -9.32 17.40 -7.10
CA GLY A 284 -8.31 17.60 -6.06
C GLY A 284 -6.87 17.39 -6.53
N CYS A 285 -6.05 16.86 -5.63
CA CYS A 285 -4.70 16.41 -5.95
C CYS A 285 -4.76 15.22 -6.93
N MET A 286 -4.00 15.31 -8.03
CA MET A 286 -3.97 14.22 -9.01
C MET A 286 -3.25 12.97 -8.50
N HIS A 287 -2.36 13.13 -7.53
CA HIS A 287 -1.71 12.02 -6.83
C HIS A 287 -2.64 11.47 -5.75
N PHE A 288 -3.15 10.28 -5.97
CA PHE A 288 -4.06 9.60 -5.06
C PHE A 288 -3.41 8.35 -4.47
N CYS A 289 -3.47 8.20 -3.15
CA CYS A 289 -3.03 7.01 -2.45
C CYS A 289 -4.25 6.26 -1.93
N CYS A 290 -4.46 5.05 -2.42
CA CYS A 290 -5.57 4.20 -1.99
C CYS A 290 -5.43 3.83 -0.51
N SER A 291 -6.44 4.12 0.31
CA SER A 291 -6.43 3.77 1.74
C SER A 291 -6.52 2.25 1.99
N GLN A 292 -7.06 1.49 1.01
CA GLN A 292 -7.22 0.04 1.15
C GLN A 292 -5.96 -0.76 0.77
N CYS A 293 -5.25 -0.35 -0.28
CA CYS A 293 -4.09 -1.12 -0.77
C CYS A 293 -2.82 -0.29 -0.94
N ARG A 294 -2.83 0.97 -0.53
CA ARG A 294 -1.71 1.93 -0.62
C ARG A 294 -1.17 2.16 -2.04
N TYR A 295 -1.86 1.66 -3.04
CA TYR A 295 -1.48 1.89 -4.42
C TYR A 295 -1.57 3.38 -4.74
N GLN A 296 -0.49 3.95 -5.28
CA GLN A 296 -0.39 5.35 -5.63
C GLN A 296 -0.62 5.51 -7.12
N PHE A 297 -1.58 6.34 -7.50
CA PHE A 297 -1.98 6.52 -8.90
C PHE A 297 -2.55 7.91 -9.17
N CYS A 298 -2.60 8.27 -10.45
CA CYS A 298 -3.24 9.50 -10.88
C CYS A 298 -4.77 9.33 -10.87
N SER A 299 -5.49 10.20 -10.15
CA SER A 299 -6.96 10.18 -10.11
C SER A 299 -7.61 10.45 -11.46
N GLY A 300 -6.90 11.06 -12.43
CA GLY A 300 -7.40 11.35 -13.77
C GLY A 300 -7.26 10.21 -14.76
N CYS A 301 -6.10 9.54 -14.82
CA CYS A 301 -5.81 8.51 -15.82
C CYS A 301 -5.49 7.13 -15.23
N ASN A 302 -5.55 6.96 -13.92
CA ASN A 302 -5.23 5.71 -13.20
C ASN A 302 -3.79 5.20 -13.37
N ASN A 303 -2.89 5.97 -13.99
CA ASN A 303 -1.50 5.58 -14.12
C ASN A 303 -0.79 5.61 -12.76
N PRO A 304 0.10 4.62 -12.49
CA PRO A 304 0.84 4.56 -11.24
C PRO A 304 1.83 5.70 -11.09
N PHE A 305 2.00 6.16 -9.84
CA PHE A 305 3.13 6.98 -9.45
C PHE A 305 4.31 6.09 -9.04
N HIS A 306 5.53 6.49 -9.42
CA HIS A 306 6.77 5.80 -9.07
C HIS A 306 7.90 6.78 -8.82
N THR A 307 8.86 6.36 -8.02
CA THR A 307 10.12 7.10 -7.75
C THR A 307 11.19 6.74 -8.76
N THR A 308 11.20 5.50 -9.26
CA THR A 308 12.09 5.01 -10.30
C THR A 308 11.29 4.78 -11.59
N CYS A 309 11.68 5.48 -12.65
CA CYS A 309 11.00 5.40 -13.93
C CYS A 309 11.62 4.31 -14.82
N ALA A 310 10.76 3.43 -15.37
CA ALA A 310 11.18 2.44 -16.37
C ALA A 310 11.37 3.04 -17.79
N VAL A 311 11.00 4.32 -17.97
CA VAL A 311 11.16 5.02 -19.24
C VAL A 311 12.62 5.46 -19.40
N ILE A 312 13.28 4.98 -20.46
CA ILE A 312 14.63 5.42 -20.84
C ILE A 312 14.55 6.92 -21.18
N GLN A 313 15.49 7.71 -20.63
CA GLN A 313 15.56 9.16 -20.82
C GLN A 313 14.46 9.99 -20.12
N CYS A 314 13.75 9.43 -19.15
CA CYS A 314 12.91 10.25 -18.31
C CYS A 314 13.78 11.20 -17.47
N SER A 315 13.60 12.51 -17.69
CA SER A 315 14.34 13.56 -16.96
C SER A 315 13.70 13.93 -15.61
N VAL A 316 12.55 13.33 -15.29
CA VAL A 316 11.82 13.66 -14.04
C VAL A 316 12.41 12.87 -12.89
N THR A 317 12.89 13.58 -11.88
CA THR A 317 13.40 13.00 -10.63
C THR A 317 12.33 13.02 -9.54
N GLY A 318 12.33 12.00 -8.68
CA GLY A 318 11.37 11.88 -7.60
C GLY A 318 10.05 11.23 -8.01
N LEU A 319 9.04 11.37 -7.15
CA LEU A 319 7.74 10.72 -7.35
C LEU A 319 6.96 11.37 -8.50
N HIS A 320 6.70 10.61 -9.56
CA HIS A 320 5.97 11.08 -10.75
C HIS A 320 5.16 9.97 -11.42
N ALA A 321 4.24 10.36 -12.30
CA ALA A 321 3.50 9.45 -13.17
C ALA A 321 3.56 9.96 -14.62
N HIS A 322 3.49 9.04 -15.57
CA HIS A 322 3.33 9.39 -16.98
C HIS A 322 1.84 9.44 -17.33
N HIS A 323 1.40 10.60 -17.81
CA HIS A 323 0.00 10.85 -18.12
C HIS A 323 -0.23 10.84 -19.64
N PRO A 324 -1.33 10.24 -20.14
CA PRO A 324 -1.74 10.42 -21.53
C PRO A 324 -2.18 11.87 -21.78
N ARG A 325 -2.18 12.30 -23.07
CA ARG A 325 -2.45 13.71 -23.44
C ARG A 325 -3.86 14.19 -23.12
N ASP A 326 -4.82 13.27 -23.00
CA ASP A 326 -6.21 13.53 -22.61
C ASP A 326 -6.45 13.47 -21.08
N CYS A 327 -5.42 13.26 -20.30
CA CYS A 327 -5.55 13.22 -18.84
C CYS A 327 -5.95 14.58 -18.26
N LEU A 328 -6.81 14.55 -17.26
CA LEU A 328 -7.18 15.73 -16.46
C LEU A 328 -5.95 16.47 -15.92
N PHE A 329 -4.81 15.78 -15.71
CA PHE A 329 -3.55 16.38 -15.28
C PHE A 329 -3.10 17.52 -16.19
N TYR A 330 -3.28 17.40 -17.52
CA TYR A 330 -2.95 18.45 -18.49
C TYR A 330 -4.15 19.33 -18.83
N LEU A 331 -5.35 18.74 -18.95
CA LEU A 331 -6.52 19.47 -19.42
C LEU A 331 -7.13 20.39 -18.36
N ARG A 332 -6.83 20.19 -17.06
CA ARG A 332 -7.30 21.06 -15.98
C ARG A 332 -6.76 22.50 -16.10
N ASP A 333 -5.61 22.66 -16.77
CA ASP A 333 -4.98 23.98 -16.96
C ASP A 333 -5.59 24.74 -18.17
N TRP A 334 -6.45 24.07 -18.95
CA TRP A 334 -7.15 24.70 -20.04
C TRP A 334 -8.34 25.51 -19.54
N GLU A 335 -8.63 26.63 -20.25
CA GLU A 335 -9.83 27.41 -20.00
C GLU A 335 -11.10 26.60 -20.35
N PRO A 336 -12.21 26.78 -19.60
CA PRO A 336 -13.46 26.06 -19.86
C PRO A 336 -13.96 26.21 -21.31
N GLY A 337 -13.83 27.40 -21.90
CA GLY A 337 -14.21 27.64 -23.31
C GLY A 337 -13.42 26.81 -24.31
N ARG A 338 -12.13 26.53 -24.04
CA ARG A 338 -11.30 25.67 -24.89
C ARG A 338 -11.72 24.20 -24.78
N LEU A 339 -12.09 23.75 -23.60
CA LEU A 339 -12.62 22.38 -23.37
C LEU A 339 -14.00 22.20 -24.03
N GLN A 340 -14.85 23.23 -23.99
CA GLN A 340 -16.15 23.24 -24.68
C GLN A 340 -15.94 23.19 -26.20
N ALA A 341 -15.02 23.99 -26.76
CA ALA A 341 -14.69 23.99 -28.18
C ALA A 341 -14.23 22.60 -28.65
N LEU A 342 -13.43 21.89 -27.83
CA LEU A 342 -13.00 20.53 -28.11
C LEU A 342 -14.17 19.54 -28.20
N LEU A 343 -15.17 19.66 -27.32
CA LEU A 343 -16.39 18.86 -27.37
C LEU A 343 -17.24 19.14 -28.62
N GLN A 344 -17.33 20.41 -29.06
CA GLN A 344 -18.09 20.83 -30.23
C GLN A 344 -17.53 20.31 -31.56
N VAL A 345 -16.22 20.11 -31.65
CA VAL A 345 -15.56 19.61 -32.89
C VAL A 345 -16.08 18.23 -33.31
N LYS A 346 -16.51 17.39 -32.40
CA LYS A 346 -16.96 16.02 -32.69
C LYS A 346 -18.48 15.78 -32.48
N THR A 347 -19.09 16.52 -31.61
CA THR A 347 -20.53 16.43 -31.39
C THR A 347 -21.15 17.60 -32.13
N HIS A 348 -21.84 17.37 -33.26
CA HIS A 348 -22.66 18.40 -33.92
C HIS A 348 -23.85 18.85 -33.08
N THR A 349 -23.97 18.38 -31.87
CA THR A 349 -24.87 18.83 -30.82
C THR A 349 -24.12 19.76 -29.92
N PRO A 350 -24.51 21.03 -29.74
CA PRO A 350 -23.99 21.84 -28.64
C PRO A 350 -24.14 21.04 -27.35
N PRO A 351 -23.19 21.09 -26.41
CA PRO A 351 -23.44 20.59 -25.07
C PRO A 351 -24.76 21.26 -24.66
N GLY A 352 -25.81 20.45 -24.52
CA GLY A 352 -27.18 20.97 -24.39
C GLY A 352 -27.12 22.14 -23.45
N ASP A 353 -27.60 23.27 -23.92
CA ASP A 353 -27.79 24.41 -23.07
C ASP A 353 -28.40 23.83 -21.82
N ALA A 354 -27.68 23.92 -20.71
CA ALA A 354 -28.26 23.65 -19.40
C ALA A 354 -29.25 24.76 -19.17
N GLU A 355 -30.31 24.75 -20.04
CA GLU A 355 -31.47 25.56 -19.91
C GLU A 355 -32.07 25.21 -18.58
N THR A 356 -32.00 26.22 -17.76
CA THR A 356 -32.87 26.38 -16.61
C THR A 356 -32.68 25.37 -15.48
N ALA A 357 -31.58 25.45 -14.77
CA ALA A 357 -31.75 25.46 -13.32
C ALA A 357 -32.65 26.68 -13.01
N PRO A 358 -33.74 26.53 -12.26
CA PRO A 358 -34.64 27.65 -11.94
C PRO A 358 -33.76 28.73 -11.28
N GLN A 359 -33.70 29.89 -11.92
CA GLN A 359 -33.05 31.07 -11.35
C GLN A 359 -33.83 31.40 -10.08
N SER A 360 -33.26 31.13 -8.94
CA SER A 360 -33.81 31.59 -7.68
C SER A 360 -33.84 33.12 -7.71
N PRO A 361 -34.96 33.79 -7.45
CA PRO A 361 -35.12 35.24 -7.61
C PRO A 361 -34.43 36.05 -6.50
N LEU A 362 -33.67 35.42 -5.64
CA LEU A 362 -32.91 36.08 -4.58
C LEU A 362 -31.42 36.01 -4.94
N GLY A 363 -30.81 37.15 -5.24
CA GLY A 363 -29.40 37.35 -5.62
C GLY A 363 -28.40 36.94 -4.57
N GLY A 364 -28.48 35.69 -4.08
CA GLY A 364 -27.46 35.06 -3.22
C GLY A 364 -26.38 34.42 -4.07
N LEU A 365 -25.11 34.57 -3.67
CA LEU A 365 -24.01 33.85 -4.24
C LEU A 365 -24.33 32.34 -4.22
N GLN A 366 -24.47 31.72 -5.38
CA GLN A 366 -24.59 30.27 -5.47
C GLN A 366 -23.23 29.63 -5.20
N THR A 367 -23.21 28.65 -4.31
CA THR A 367 -22.01 27.88 -3.99
C THR A 367 -22.12 26.47 -4.53
N ASP A 368 -21.01 25.92 -4.99
CA ASP A 368 -20.88 24.52 -5.44
C ASP A 368 -21.14 23.58 -4.25
N SER A 369 -22.15 22.72 -4.38
CA SER A 369 -22.53 21.77 -3.33
C SER A 369 -21.46 20.73 -2.99
N ALA A 370 -20.51 20.49 -3.90
CA ALA A 370 -19.43 19.53 -3.70
C ALA A 370 -18.28 20.10 -2.87
N CYS A 371 -18.00 21.39 -2.95
CA CYS A 371 -16.84 21.99 -2.26
C CYS A 371 -17.13 23.32 -1.56
N GLY A 372 -18.34 23.87 -1.67
CA GLY A 372 -18.70 25.18 -1.11
C GLY A 372 -18.06 26.38 -1.79
N ALA A 373 -17.32 26.19 -2.88
CA ALA A 373 -16.72 27.27 -3.65
C ALA A 373 -17.78 28.02 -4.47
N GLN A 374 -17.50 29.28 -4.80
CA GLN A 374 -18.40 30.10 -5.60
C GLN A 374 -18.56 29.52 -7.00
N THR A 375 -19.82 29.40 -7.46
CA THR A 375 -20.15 28.96 -8.81
C THR A 375 -20.04 30.13 -9.80
N GLN A 376 -19.86 29.80 -11.09
CA GLN A 376 -19.84 30.80 -12.16
C GLN A 376 -21.05 30.63 -13.10
N PRO A 377 -21.56 31.71 -13.69
CA PRO A 377 -22.61 31.65 -14.68
C PRO A 377 -22.19 30.75 -15.86
N GLY A 378 -23.08 29.87 -16.32
CA GLY A 378 -22.79 28.91 -17.40
C GLY A 378 -22.05 27.63 -16.98
N HIS A 379 -21.67 27.48 -15.71
CA HIS A 379 -20.99 26.28 -15.19
C HIS A 379 -21.95 25.28 -14.53
N ALA A 380 -23.24 25.34 -14.84
CA ALA A 380 -24.25 24.41 -14.37
C ALA A 380 -24.27 24.19 -12.84
N GLY A 381 -24.01 25.25 -12.06
CA GLY A 381 -23.99 25.20 -10.60
C GLY A 381 -22.72 24.59 -10.00
N LEU A 382 -21.67 24.43 -10.79
CA LEU A 382 -20.35 24.00 -10.34
C LEU A 382 -19.37 25.17 -10.24
N CYS A 383 -18.37 25.04 -9.38
CA CYS A 383 -17.21 25.91 -9.42
C CYS A 383 -16.36 25.56 -10.66
N GLU A 384 -15.50 26.48 -11.09
CA GLU A 384 -14.68 26.29 -12.30
C GLU A 384 -13.91 24.97 -12.30
N LYS A 385 -13.34 24.58 -11.16
CA LYS A 385 -12.58 23.35 -11.01
C LYS A 385 -13.43 22.10 -11.28
N HIS A 386 -14.60 21.98 -10.67
CA HIS A 386 -15.49 20.84 -10.88
C HIS A 386 -16.12 20.87 -12.27
N TYR A 387 -16.34 22.05 -12.82
CA TYR A 387 -16.82 22.18 -14.19
C TYR A 387 -15.79 21.70 -15.22
N LYS A 388 -14.51 22.05 -15.06
CA LYS A 388 -13.42 21.51 -15.87
C LYS A 388 -13.31 19.97 -15.73
N GLU A 389 -13.43 19.43 -14.52
CA GLU A 389 -13.47 17.99 -14.28
C GLU A 389 -14.61 17.31 -15.06
N TYR A 390 -15.79 17.90 -15.03
CA TYR A 390 -16.94 17.41 -15.78
C TYR A 390 -16.68 17.43 -17.29
N LEU A 391 -16.21 18.55 -17.85
CA LEU A 391 -15.90 18.66 -19.28
C LEU A 391 -14.83 17.63 -19.72
N VAL A 392 -13.78 17.45 -18.93
CA VAL A 392 -12.74 16.45 -19.21
C VAL A 392 -13.28 15.03 -19.11
N SER A 393 -14.21 14.76 -18.20
CA SER A 393 -14.86 13.44 -18.12
C SER A 393 -15.67 13.12 -19.38
N LEU A 394 -16.33 14.13 -19.98
CA LEU A 394 -17.01 13.99 -21.27
C LEU A 394 -16.01 13.77 -22.42
N ILE A 395 -14.92 14.54 -22.46
CA ILE A 395 -13.84 14.39 -23.47
C ILE A 395 -13.30 12.97 -23.44
N ASN A 396 -12.98 12.45 -22.26
CA ASN A 396 -12.47 11.09 -22.08
C ASN A 396 -13.52 10.02 -22.42
N GLY A 397 -14.79 10.23 -22.01
CA GLY A 397 -15.90 9.33 -22.30
C GLY A 397 -16.19 9.18 -23.79
N HIS A 398 -15.98 10.24 -24.56
CA HIS A 398 -16.14 10.25 -26.01
C HIS A 398 -14.85 9.99 -26.78
N SER A 399 -13.75 9.70 -26.10
CA SER A 399 -12.41 9.48 -26.70
C SER A 399 -12.00 10.61 -27.65
N ILE A 400 -12.17 11.87 -27.22
CA ILE A 400 -11.85 13.04 -28.01
C ILE A 400 -10.38 13.41 -27.81
N ASP A 401 -9.64 13.53 -28.90
CA ASP A 401 -8.23 13.88 -28.88
C ASP A 401 -8.04 15.40 -28.71
N PRO A 402 -7.30 15.86 -27.68
CA PRO A 402 -7.03 17.28 -27.51
C PRO A 402 -5.94 17.83 -28.47
N ALA A 403 -5.15 16.97 -29.10
CA ALA A 403 -4.01 17.36 -29.93
C ALA A 403 -4.35 18.37 -31.04
N PRO A 404 -5.50 18.31 -31.74
CA PRO A 404 -5.87 19.30 -32.76
C PRO A 404 -6.00 20.75 -32.24
N LEU A 405 -6.19 20.94 -30.95
CA LEU A 405 -6.27 22.27 -30.33
C LEU A 405 -4.97 22.71 -29.65
N PHE A 406 -3.89 21.94 -29.76
CA PHE A 406 -2.60 22.34 -29.21
C PHE A 406 -2.03 23.55 -29.99
N ASN A 407 -1.48 24.51 -29.28
CA ASN A 407 -0.65 25.52 -29.91
C ASN A 407 0.74 24.95 -30.27
N ALA A 408 1.51 25.69 -31.03
CA ALA A 408 2.83 25.27 -31.52
C ALA A 408 3.76 24.77 -30.38
N ASN A 409 3.80 25.50 -29.28
CA ASN A 409 4.65 25.16 -28.13
C ASN A 409 4.14 23.91 -27.40
N GLU A 410 2.83 23.80 -27.18
CA GLU A 410 2.22 22.62 -26.58
C GLU A 410 2.46 21.37 -27.41
N LEU A 411 2.37 21.48 -28.74
CA LEU A 411 2.60 20.37 -29.66
C LEU A 411 4.04 19.87 -29.57
N VAL A 412 5.02 20.75 -29.63
CA VAL A 412 6.44 20.39 -29.52
C VAL A 412 6.73 19.76 -28.16
N LEU A 413 6.23 20.37 -27.07
CA LEU A 413 6.40 19.81 -25.74
C LEU A 413 5.74 18.42 -25.58
N ALA A 414 4.58 18.22 -26.21
CA ALA A 414 3.90 16.94 -26.20
C ALA A 414 4.70 15.89 -27.01
N CYS A 415 5.21 16.23 -28.21
CA CYS A 415 6.05 15.33 -29.00
C CYS A 415 7.29 14.89 -28.21
N ARG A 416 8.00 15.80 -27.58
CA ARG A 416 9.16 15.46 -26.72
C ARG A 416 8.78 14.56 -25.55
N ARG A 417 7.64 14.82 -24.90
CA ARG A 417 7.12 14.01 -23.78
C ARG A 417 6.83 12.58 -24.20
N TYR A 418 6.28 12.38 -25.39
CA TYR A 418 5.94 11.06 -25.92
C TYR A 418 7.03 10.46 -26.82
N GLN A 419 8.21 11.10 -26.88
CA GLN A 419 9.36 10.65 -27.66
C GLN A 419 9.07 10.54 -29.18
N VAL A 420 8.17 11.38 -29.68
CA VAL A 420 7.93 11.58 -31.10
C VAL A 420 9.03 12.51 -31.62
N ASP A 421 9.65 12.11 -32.72
CA ASP A 421 10.72 12.91 -33.33
C ASP A 421 10.18 14.24 -33.82
N ASP A 422 10.68 15.33 -33.23
CA ASP A 422 10.31 16.73 -33.51
C ASP A 422 11.32 17.43 -34.44
N SER A 423 12.16 16.67 -35.15
CA SER A 423 13.14 17.21 -36.08
C SER A 423 12.45 17.95 -37.26
N ARG A 424 12.99 19.16 -37.56
CA ARG A 424 12.52 19.99 -38.68
C ARG A 424 13.35 19.70 -39.92
N ARG A 425 12.69 19.60 -41.09
CA ARG A 425 13.38 19.47 -42.37
C ARG A 425 14.00 20.78 -42.80
N GLU A 426 15.06 20.72 -43.61
CA GLU A 426 15.64 21.92 -44.16
C GLU A 426 14.62 22.71 -45.01
N MET A 427 14.52 24.01 -44.80
CA MET A 427 13.59 24.91 -45.52
C MET A 427 12.08 24.60 -45.34
N GLU A 428 11.70 23.85 -44.30
CA GLU A 428 10.28 23.55 -44.02
C GLU A 428 9.57 24.78 -43.44
N GLU A 429 8.45 25.16 -44.05
CA GLU A 429 7.60 26.25 -43.54
C GLU A 429 6.93 25.86 -42.20
N ASP A 430 6.67 26.83 -41.33
CA ASP A 430 6.10 26.61 -40.00
C ASP A 430 4.76 25.84 -40.06
N VAL A 431 3.87 26.23 -40.95
CA VAL A 431 2.55 25.59 -41.09
C VAL A 431 2.71 24.11 -41.47
N THR A 432 3.58 23.81 -42.42
CA THR A 432 3.86 22.44 -42.88
C THR A 432 4.50 21.62 -41.77
N TYR A 433 5.46 22.20 -41.07
CA TYR A 433 6.13 21.56 -39.94
C TYR A 433 5.13 21.16 -38.82
N TYR A 434 4.30 22.11 -38.35
CA TYR A 434 3.38 21.80 -37.25
C TYR A 434 2.24 20.86 -37.69
N SER A 435 1.76 20.94 -38.94
CA SER A 435 0.77 19.98 -39.47
C SER A 435 1.32 18.57 -39.48
N ARG A 436 2.54 18.39 -40.03
CA ARG A 436 3.22 17.10 -40.03
C ARG A 436 3.51 16.56 -38.65
N LEU A 437 3.89 17.44 -37.70
CA LEU A 437 4.17 17.07 -36.34
C LEU A 437 2.91 16.61 -35.64
N LEU A 438 1.77 17.27 -35.89
CA LEU A 438 0.46 16.90 -35.36
C LEU A 438 0.00 15.54 -35.88
N GLU A 439 0.06 15.32 -37.19
CA GLU A 439 -0.27 14.03 -37.83
C GLU A 439 0.60 12.91 -37.21
N LYS A 440 1.91 13.12 -37.19
CA LYS A 440 2.86 12.16 -36.61
C LYS A 440 2.55 11.82 -35.16
N MET A 441 2.20 12.82 -34.32
CA MET A 441 1.82 12.59 -32.93
C MET A 441 0.53 11.77 -32.82
N ILE A 442 -0.47 12.05 -33.64
CA ILE A 442 -1.75 11.32 -33.64
C ILE A 442 -1.55 9.87 -34.07
N ASP A 443 -0.72 9.64 -35.09
CA ASP A 443 -0.47 8.31 -35.62
C ASP A 443 0.43 7.44 -34.75
N GLU A 444 1.51 8.02 -34.20
CA GLU A 444 2.49 7.27 -33.40
C GLU A 444 2.07 7.09 -31.93
N VAL A 445 1.23 7.97 -31.40
CA VAL A 445 0.79 7.95 -29.99
C VAL A 445 -0.73 7.84 -29.95
N PRO A 446 -1.31 6.65 -29.86
CA PRO A 446 -2.75 6.46 -29.70
C PRO A 446 -3.31 7.19 -28.49
N LEU A 447 -4.55 7.67 -28.58
CA LEU A 447 -5.23 8.33 -27.47
C LEU A 447 -5.34 7.39 -26.27
N GLY A 448 -5.07 7.89 -25.08
CA GLY A 448 -5.05 7.09 -23.85
C GLY A 448 -3.75 6.28 -23.69
N ASP A 449 -2.85 6.31 -24.67
CA ASP A 449 -1.59 5.58 -24.57
C ASP A 449 -0.66 6.25 -23.55
N LYS A 450 0.03 5.40 -22.84
CA LYS A 450 0.98 5.79 -21.80
C LYS A 450 2.35 5.93 -22.47
N VAL A 451 3.16 6.85 -21.96
CA VAL A 451 4.57 6.92 -22.37
C VAL A 451 5.15 5.49 -22.40
N PRO A 452 5.88 5.11 -23.46
CA PRO A 452 6.36 3.74 -23.63
C PRO A 452 7.08 3.25 -22.38
N ARG A 453 6.62 2.13 -21.85
CA ARG A 453 7.30 1.43 -20.75
C ARG A 453 8.20 0.37 -21.38
N LYS A 454 9.37 0.16 -20.79
CA LYS A 454 10.13 -1.04 -21.11
C LYS A 454 9.23 -2.26 -20.89
N LYS A 455 9.11 -3.08 -21.94
CA LYS A 455 8.52 -4.40 -21.83
C LYS A 455 9.39 -5.29 -20.95
#